data_31727aaba72548bbc2ff39c77ff6314d
#
_entry.id   31727aaba72548bbc2ff39c77ff6314d
#
_cell.length_a   1.000
_cell.length_b   1.000
_cell.length_c   1.000
_cell.angle_alpha   90.00
_cell.angle_beta   90.00
_cell.angle_gamma   90.00
#
_symmetry.space_group_name_H-M   'P 1'
#
loop_
_entity.id
_entity.type
_entity.pdbx_description
1 polymer ?
#
loop_
_entity_poly.entity_id
_entity_poly.type
_entity_poly.pdbx_seq_one_letter_code
_entity_poly.pdbx_strand_id
1 'polypeptide(L)'
;MLALCVPGIAVMFSPQFAPAIKSIIKHPGEWANLRDGIRRTTPLWNNAVEGYSSFLYALGTTNDKAIAVVGRDGWVFLGDFFNKNMSQALGRRHYNEVELSAWNGTVGGQEQWLAHRNIPMLFVVAPAKWSIYPDKLPQWSEGRIGTHIFDQLLSSPQHLPLIDLRPSLQQARSIGDTYSPFNSHWTDFGAWVGWKEISKKLATLNPKFMDLYVPPADGAVVNPNYGSEFKAMISLPEPNPWTMPKLASPLPEFAIVADDGSAQVVPGSTHTGLLDLPRNTRNESAKKRLRALVLRDSMGDSLSPYLQAAFYETIQVRHNIDNQSLAPNVPALIEKYKPDVVLYVMTERHLDNVLSESYLWLSANNYDLAVSQGARVNVANESPALTTSGNLDLKGPFALTWADSSKGLRTVRVSLKASASGILKIQGVKDGRPVEFAERYAQGDNELFLSLTSEVEGAQVSFENMDPSVQVSLGKVSMVVQDAK
;
A
#
# COMPACT_ATOMS: atom_id res chain seq x y z
N MET A 1 -9.49 -21.28 40.46
CA MET A 1 -10.87 -21.22 39.94
C MET A 1 -11.57 -19.89 40.21
N LEU A 2 -11.59 -19.35 41.41
CA LEU A 2 -12.24 -18.05 41.71
C LEU A 2 -11.70 -16.89 40.87
N ALA A 3 -10.40 -16.78 40.62
CA ALA A 3 -9.80 -15.71 39.80
C ALA A 3 -10.23 -15.72 38.33
N LEU A 4 -10.64 -16.85 37.78
CA LEU A 4 -11.15 -16.97 36.41
C LEU A 4 -12.63 -16.56 36.28
N CYS A 5 -13.36 -16.53 37.39
CA CYS A 5 -14.78 -16.13 37.40
C CYS A 5 -14.97 -14.60 37.57
N VAL A 6 -13.97 -13.88 38.11
CA VAL A 6 -14.07 -12.44 38.40
C VAL A 6 -14.38 -11.60 37.13
N PRO A 7 -13.74 -11.81 35.98
CA PRO A 7 -14.10 -11.07 34.79
C PRO A 7 -15.53 -11.32 34.30
N GLY A 8 -16.01 -12.56 34.41
CA GLY A 8 -17.40 -12.89 34.05
C GLY A 8 -18.43 -12.24 34.97
N ILE A 9 -18.17 -12.22 36.26
CA ILE A 9 -19.02 -11.55 37.26
C ILE A 9 -19.04 -10.03 37.03
N ALA A 10 -17.90 -9.40 36.77
CA ALA A 10 -17.81 -7.99 36.48
C ALA A 10 -18.60 -7.57 35.21
N VAL A 11 -18.62 -8.41 34.18
CA VAL A 11 -19.45 -8.19 33.00
C VAL A 11 -20.93 -8.19 33.34
N MET A 12 -21.39 -9.08 34.23
CA MET A 12 -22.80 -9.14 34.67
C MET A 12 -23.27 -7.85 35.37
N PHE A 13 -22.38 -7.15 36.02
CA PHE A 13 -22.67 -5.87 36.71
C PHE A 13 -22.37 -4.64 35.85
N SER A 14 -21.97 -4.82 34.58
CA SER A 14 -21.73 -3.67 33.71
C SER A 14 -23.06 -3.03 33.28
N PRO A 15 -23.13 -1.68 33.17
CA PRO A 15 -24.34 -0.99 32.70
C PRO A 15 -24.83 -1.43 31.30
N GLN A 16 -23.95 -2.06 30.53
CA GLN A 16 -24.21 -2.52 29.17
C GLN A 16 -24.79 -3.95 29.13
N PHE A 17 -24.73 -4.71 30.24
CA PHE A 17 -25.15 -6.11 30.27
C PHE A 17 -26.65 -6.30 30.03
N ALA A 18 -27.49 -5.52 30.69
CA ALA A 18 -28.94 -5.63 30.54
C ALA A 18 -29.46 -5.25 29.14
N PRO A 19 -28.98 -4.15 28.51
CA PRO A 19 -29.29 -3.86 27.10
C PRO A 19 -28.80 -4.96 26.15
N ALA A 20 -27.59 -5.49 26.42
CA ALA A 20 -26.97 -6.55 25.64
C ALA A 20 -27.84 -7.85 25.63
N ILE A 21 -28.29 -8.29 26.78
CA ILE A 21 -29.16 -9.46 26.89
C ILE A 21 -30.46 -9.25 26.11
N LYS A 22 -31.06 -8.06 26.17
CA LYS A 22 -32.29 -7.75 25.40
C LYS A 22 -32.05 -7.82 23.88
N SER A 23 -30.88 -7.40 23.40
CA SER A 23 -30.52 -7.48 21.98
C SER A 23 -30.33 -8.93 21.54
N ILE A 24 -29.65 -9.78 22.36
CA ILE A 24 -29.45 -11.20 22.07
C ILE A 24 -30.77 -11.96 21.91
N ILE A 25 -31.72 -11.67 22.80
CA ILE A 25 -33.04 -12.33 22.73
C ILE A 25 -33.74 -11.98 21.40
N LYS A 26 -33.52 -10.78 20.88
CA LYS A 26 -34.08 -10.35 19.59
C LYS A 26 -33.30 -10.84 18.38
N HIS A 27 -31.96 -10.94 18.50
CA HIS A 27 -31.04 -11.26 17.41
C HIS A 27 -30.00 -12.30 17.85
N PRO A 28 -30.35 -13.58 17.99
CA PRO A 28 -29.42 -14.62 18.48
C PRO A 28 -28.15 -14.79 17.66
N GLY A 29 -28.15 -14.44 16.35
CA GLY A 29 -27.01 -14.52 15.48
C GLY A 29 -25.92 -13.46 15.77
N GLU A 30 -26.24 -12.39 16.50
CA GLU A 30 -25.32 -11.30 16.83
C GLU A 30 -24.58 -11.52 18.15
N TRP A 31 -24.76 -12.65 18.81
CA TRP A 31 -24.16 -12.95 20.11
C TRP A 31 -22.66 -12.75 20.16
N ALA A 32 -21.92 -13.18 19.14
CA ALA A 32 -20.47 -13.08 19.13
C ALA A 32 -19.99 -11.61 19.10
N ASN A 33 -20.61 -10.80 18.26
CA ASN A 33 -20.28 -9.37 18.11
C ASN A 33 -20.59 -8.58 19.38
N LEU A 34 -21.72 -8.88 20.00
CA LEU A 34 -22.17 -8.22 21.22
C LEU A 34 -21.32 -8.63 22.43
N ARG A 35 -20.98 -9.92 22.55
CA ARG A 35 -20.07 -10.44 23.58
C ARG A 35 -18.71 -9.72 23.53
N ASP A 36 -18.14 -9.59 22.33
CA ASP A 36 -16.84 -8.95 22.13
C ASP A 36 -16.91 -7.44 22.37
N GLY A 37 -18.02 -6.79 22.02
CA GLY A 37 -18.28 -5.39 22.36
C GLY A 37 -18.29 -5.13 23.87
N ILE A 38 -19.06 -5.95 24.62
CA ILE A 38 -19.13 -5.83 26.09
C ILE A 38 -17.77 -6.08 26.74
N ARG A 39 -17.05 -7.11 26.31
CA ARG A 39 -15.71 -7.42 26.82
C ARG A 39 -14.75 -6.26 26.63
N ARG A 40 -14.73 -5.65 25.44
CA ARG A 40 -13.82 -4.55 25.10
C ARG A 40 -14.10 -3.26 25.86
N THR A 41 -15.34 -3.03 26.28
CA THR A 41 -15.75 -1.80 26.98
C THR A 41 -15.73 -1.90 28.50
N THR A 42 -15.49 -3.08 29.07
CA THR A 42 -15.46 -3.28 30.52
C THR A 42 -14.05 -3.04 31.07
N PRO A 43 -13.78 -1.98 31.90
CA PRO A 43 -12.44 -1.65 32.36
C PRO A 43 -11.73 -2.80 33.10
N LEU A 44 -12.47 -3.55 33.94
CA LEU A 44 -11.89 -4.69 34.66
C LEU A 44 -11.43 -5.80 33.73
N TRP A 45 -12.17 -6.04 32.63
CA TRP A 45 -11.77 -7.01 31.63
C TRP A 45 -10.49 -6.56 30.91
N ASN A 46 -10.43 -5.30 30.48
CA ASN A 46 -9.26 -4.75 29.81
C ASN A 46 -8.01 -4.82 30.72
N ASN A 47 -8.14 -4.43 31.98
CA ASN A 47 -7.04 -4.52 32.95
C ASN A 47 -6.59 -5.98 33.18
N ALA A 48 -7.52 -6.94 33.23
CA ALA A 48 -7.19 -8.34 33.37
C ALA A 48 -6.46 -8.90 32.13
N VAL A 49 -6.89 -8.51 30.94
CA VAL A 49 -6.23 -8.92 29.69
C VAL A 49 -4.85 -8.25 29.54
N GLU A 50 -4.72 -6.96 29.85
CA GLU A 50 -3.42 -6.28 29.88
C GLU A 50 -2.48 -6.92 30.90
N GLY A 51 -2.96 -7.21 32.12
CA GLY A 51 -2.17 -7.92 33.15
C GLY A 51 -1.72 -9.32 32.70
N TYR A 52 -2.59 -10.07 32.04
CA TYR A 52 -2.24 -11.37 31.47
C TYR A 52 -1.21 -11.25 30.34
N SER A 53 -1.39 -10.28 29.46
CA SER A 53 -0.44 -10.03 28.36
C SER A 53 0.94 -9.62 28.89
N SER A 54 0.98 -8.75 29.91
CA SER A 54 2.23 -8.34 30.58
C SER A 54 2.91 -9.52 31.27
N PHE A 55 2.15 -10.41 31.90
CA PHE A 55 2.69 -11.63 32.52
C PHE A 55 3.31 -12.55 31.47
N LEU A 56 2.62 -12.81 30.35
CA LEU A 56 3.17 -13.61 29.27
C LEU A 56 4.42 -12.96 28.64
N TYR A 57 4.40 -11.65 28.47
CA TYR A 57 5.55 -10.91 27.96
C TYR A 57 6.76 -11.05 28.89
N ALA A 58 6.58 -10.96 30.20
CA ALA A 58 7.65 -11.20 31.17
C ALA A 58 8.21 -12.62 31.11
N LEU A 59 7.41 -13.59 30.64
CA LEU A 59 7.86 -14.97 30.36
C LEU A 59 8.50 -15.13 28.96
N GLY A 60 8.66 -14.04 28.20
CA GLY A 60 9.25 -14.07 26.85
C GLY A 60 8.30 -14.62 25.78
N THR A 61 6.98 -14.54 25.98
CA THR A 61 5.98 -15.02 25.01
C THR A 61 4.80 -14.06 24.92
N THR A 62 3.87 -14.32 24.00
CA THR A 62 2.63 -13.56 23.81
C THR A 62 1.42 -14.48 23.89
N ASN A 63 0.24 -13.87 24.04
CA ASN A 63 -1.05 -14.58 24.01
C ASN A 63 -1.39 -15.12 22.60
N ASP A 64 -0.81 -14.54 21.55
CA ASP A 64 -0.95 -14.99 20.17
C ASP A 64 0.36 -14.81 19.39
N LYS A 65 1.09 -15.91 19.21
CA LYS A 65 2.37 -15.94 18.49
C LYS A 65 2.22 -15.74 16.98
N ALA A 66 1.04 -15.97 16.43
CA ALA A 66 0.78 -15.67 15.03
C ALA A 66 0.72 -14.15 14.82
N ILE A 67 0.26 -13.39 15.81
CA ILE A 67 0.17 -11.92 15.77
C ILE A 67 1.50 -11.28 16.15
N ALA A 68 2.12 -11.71 17.28
CA ALA A 68 3.34 -11.09 17.76
C ALA A 68 4.25 -12.09 18.49
N VAL A 69 5.56 -11.87 18.37
CA VAL A 69 6.61 -12.72 18.94
C VAL A 69 7.56 -11.85 19.77
N VAL A 70 7.83 -12.27 21.01
CA VAL A 70 8.82 -11.61 21.87
C VAL A 70 10.23 -12.07 21.47
N GLY A 71 11.08 -11.08 21.18
CA GLY A 71 12.49 -11.27 20.90
C GLY A 71 13.38 -11.03 22.13
N ARG A 72 14.67 -10.82 21.91
CA ARG A 72 15.64 -10.49 22.95
C ARG A 72 15.41 -9.07 23.48
N ASP A 73 15.83 -8.84 24.70
CA ASP A 73 15.78 -7.55 25.39
C ASP A 73 14.38 -6.89 25.35
N GLY A 74 13.35 -7.72 25.34
CA GLY A 74 11.97 -7.26 25.32
C GLY A 74 11.45 -6.70 23.98
N TRP A 75 12.20 -6.84 22.88
CA TRP A 75 11.72 -6.42 21.57
C TRP A 75 10.57 -7.31 21.10
N VAL A 76 9.55 -6.70 20.49
CA VAL A 76 8.39 -7.42 19.97
C VAL A 76 8.35 -7.29 18.45
N PHE A 77 8.17 -8.42 17.77
CA PHE A 77 8.09 -8.52 16.32
C PHE A 77 6.70 -8.98 15.89
N LEU A 78 6.27 -8.59 14.69
CA LEU A 78 5.07 -9.17 14.09
C LEU A 78 5.26 -10.66 13.86
N GLY A 79 4.21 -11.45 14.06
CA GLY A 79 4.15 -12.86 13.75
C GLY A 79 3.80 -13.15 12.29
N ASP A 80 3.60 -14.43 11.98
CA ASP A 80 3.37 -14.91 10.61
C ASP A 80 1.97 -14.58 10.06
N PHE A 81 1.04 -14.15 10.89
CA PHE A 81 -0.24 -13.60 10.44
C PHE A 81 -0.04 -12.41 9.47
N PHE A 82 1.00 -11.61 9.68
CA PHE A 82 1.34 -10.47 8.84
C PHE A 82 2.34 -10.89 7.75
N ASN A 83 1.83 -11.42 6.62
CA ASN A 83 2.65 -11.77 5.45
C ASN A 83 3.83 -12.69 5.79
N LYS A 84 3.61 -13.72 6.61
CA LYS A 84 4.65 -14.66 7.04
C LYS A 84 5.92 -13.97 7.57
N ASN A 85 5.74 -12.89 8.34
CA ASN A 85 6.81 -11.99 8.75
C ASN A 85 7.98 -12.71 9.44
N MET A 86 7.71 -13.65 10.37
CA MET A 86 8.76 -14.45 11.02
C MET A 86 9.38 -15.50 10.08
N SER A 87 8.60 -16.09 9.20
CA SER A 87 9.10 -17.02 8.18
C SER A 87 10.02 -16.30 7.20
N GLN A 88 9.71 -15.04 6.83
CA GLN A 88 10.61 -14.20 6.03
C GLN A 88 11.89 -13.87 6.81
N ALA A 89 11.79 -13.45 8.08
CA ALA A 89 12.94 -13.16 8.93
C ALA A 89 13.94 -14.34 9.04
N LEU A 90 13.43 -15.57 8.97
CA LEU A 90 14.25 -16.78 9.00
C LEU A 90 14.71 -17.25 7.63
N GLY A 91 14.40 -16.52 6.56
CA GLY A 91 14.71 -16.94 5.20
C GLY A 91 14.03 -18.26 4.79
N ARG A 92 12.88 -18.59 5.38
CA ARG A 92 12.09 -19.78 5.01
C ARG A 92 11.16 -19.52 3.84
N ARG A 93 10.94 -18.27 3.51
CA ARG A 93 10.14 -17.81 2.38
C ARG A 93 11.06 -17.29 1.28
N HIS A 94 11.03 -17.97 0.16
CA HIS A 94 11.77 -17.62 -1.05
C HIS A 94 10.80 -17.52 -2.22
N TYR A 95 11.11 -16.67 -3.18
CA TYR A 95 10.44 -16.70 -4.47
C TYR A 95 10.90 -17.94 -5.26
N ASN A 96 9.95 -18.60 -5.88
CA ASN A 96 10.23 -19.47 -7.01
C ASN A 96 10.45 -18.64 -8.28
N GLU A 97 10.82 -19.29 -9.39
CA GLU A 97 11.10 -18.60 -10.66
C GLU A 97 9.89 -17.82 -11.19
N VAL A 98 8.69 -18.35 -11.01
CA VAL A 98 7.44 -17.71 -11.47
C VAL A 98 7.15 -16.44 -10.67
N GLU A 99 7.26 -16.52 -9.34
CA GLU A 99 7.06 -15.37 -8.46
C GLU A 99 8.10 -14.28 -8.70
N LEU A 100 9.38 -14.67 -8.85
CA LEU A 100 10.46 -13.73 -9.13
C LEU A 100 10.27 -13.06 -10.50
N SER A 101 9.87 -13.85 -11.51
CA SER A 101 9.54 -13.31 -12.84
C SER A 101 8.35 -12.36 -12.80
N ALA A 102 7.30 -12.67 -12.02
CA ALA A 102 6.14 -11.80 -11.85
C ALA A 102 6.53 -10.46 -11.21
N TRP A 103 7.33 -10.48 -10.15
CA TRP A 103 7.82 -9.25 -9.51
C TRP A 103 8.70 -8.43 -10.45
N ASN A 104 9.66 -9.07 -11.13
CA ASN A 104 10.54 -8.42 -12.09
C ASN A 104 9.74 -7.81 -13.25
N GLY A 105 8.79 -8.57 -13.81
CA GLY A 105 7.94 -8.11 -14.90
C GLY A 105 7.04 -6.95 -14.49
N THR A 106 6.49 -6.99 -13.27
CA THR A 106 5.61 -5.92 -12.79
C THR A 106 6.41 -4.64 -12.53
N VAL A 107 7.47 -4.70 -11.72
CA VAL A 107 8.25 -3.51 -11.37
C VAL A 107 8.98 -2.95 -12.59
N GLY A 108 9.58 -3.82 -13.41
CA GLY A 108 10.23 -3.40 -14.65
C GLY A 108 9.26 -2.84 -15.70
N GLY A 109 8.06 -3.42 -15.81
CA GLY A 109 7.01 -2.91 -16.70
C GLY A 109 6.49 -1.54 -16.26
N GLN A 110 6.32 -1.33 -14.97
CA GLN A 110 5.95 -0.03 -14.38
C GLN A 110 7.03 1.02 -14.67
N GLU A 111 8.28 0.69 -14.40
CA GLU A 111 9.42 1.58 -14.70
C GLU A 111 9.46 1.95 -16.19
N GLN A 112 9.38 0.96 -17.08
CA GLN A 112 9.40 1.19 -18.51
C GLN A 112 8.26 2.09 -18.99
N TRP A 113 7.04 1.86 -18.49
CA TRP A 113 5.87 2.68 -18.83
C TRP A 113 6.06 4.14 -18.40
N LEU A 114 6.63 4.38 -17.21
CA LEU A 114 6.93 5.71 -16.70
C LEU A 114 8.13 6.35 -17.42
N ALA A 115 9.16 5.57 -17.77
CA ALA A 115 10.33 6.05 -18.49
C ALA A 115 9.96 6.60 -19.88
N HIS A 116 9.02 5.98 -20.61
CA HIS A 116 8.47 6.50 -21.86
C HIS A 116 7.80 7.87 -21.71
N ARG A 117 7.44 8.27 -20.49
CA ARG A 117 6.86 9.58 -20.14
C ARG A 117 7.88 10.51 -19.51
N ASN A 118 9.16 10.14 -19.49
CA ASN A 118 10.23 10.85 -18.80
C ASN A 118 9.97 11.05 -17.29
N ILE A 119 9.24 10.13 -16.68
CA ILE A 119 8.95 10.11 -15.25
C ILE A 119 9.80 9.01 -14.61
N PRO A 120 10.85 9.33 -13.84
CA PRO A 120 11.60 8.33 -13.11
C PRO A 120 10.75 7.70 -12.00
N MET A 121 10.98 6.41 -11.76
CA MET A 121 10.40 5.65 -10.67
C MET A 121 11.49 5.23 -9.69
N LEU A 122 11.17 5.25 -8.41
CA LEU A 122 11.99 4.63 -7.37
C LEU A 122 11.11 3.75 -6.49
N PHE A 123 11.46 2.47 -6.42
CA PHE A 123 10.80 1.50 -5.57
C PHE A 123 11.58 1.40 -4.25
N VAL A 124 11.01 1.98 -3.21
CA VAL A 124 11.57 2.05 -1.87
C VAL A 124 11.04 0.90 -1.04
N VAL A 125 11.86 -0.12 -0.83
CA VAL A 125 11.55 -1.17 0.13
C VAL A 125 11.95 -0.67 1.51
N ALA A 126 10.96 -0.28 2.32
CA ALA A 126 11.16 0.05 3.73
C ALA A 126 11.45 -1.24 4.50
N PRO A 127 12.68 -1.44 5.03
CA PRO A 127 13.09 -2.70 5.62
C PRO A 127 12.17 -3.14 6.76
N ALA A 128 12.01 -4.42 6.94
CA ALA A 128 11.33 -4.94 8.12
C ALA A 128 12.22 -4.78 9.36
N LYS A 129 11.62 -4.63 10.53
CA LYS A 129 12.37 -4.47 11.78
C LYS A 129 13.41 -5.57 12.01
N TRP A 130 13.11 -6.81 11.64
CA TRP A 130 14.03 -7.93 11.78
C TRP A 130 15.24 -7.85 10.82
N SER A 131 15.13 -7.15 9.66
CA SER A 131 16.27 -6.90 8.76
C SER A 131 17.26 -5.92 9.36
N ILE A 132 16.80 -5.00 10.22
CA ILE A 132 17.64 -3.96 10.83
C ILE A 132 18.14 -4.38 12.22
N TYR A 133 17.34 -5.14 12.96
CA TYR A 133 17.62 -5.63 14.33
C TYR A 133 17.61 -7.16 14.40
N PRO A 134 18.40 -7.88 13.60
CA PRO A 134 18.46 -9.34 13.65
C PRO A 134 18.98 -9.86 15.00
N ASP A 135 19.81 -9.06 15.70
CA ASP A 135 20.30 -9.32 17.04
C ASP A 135 19.21 -9.31 18.11
N LYS A 136 18.06 -8.70 17.84
CA LYS A 136 16.91 -8.66 18.73
C LYS A 136 15.88 -9.76 18.46
N LEU A 137 16.05 -10.55 17.43
CA LEU A 137 15.19 -11.71 17.16
C LEU A 137 15.21 -12.70 18.33
N PRO A 138 14.17 -13.54 18.51
CA PRO A 138 14.14 -14.55 19.57
C PRO A 138 15.38 -15.47 19.56
N GLN A 139 15.84 -15.87 20.73
CA GLN A 139 17.03 -16.73 20.86
C GLN A 139 16.93 -18.03 20.03
N TRP A 140 15.74 -18.60 19.91
CA TRP A 140 15.53 -19.82 19.13
C TRP A 140 15.74 -19.62 17.61
N SER A 141 15.81 -18.38 17.11
CA SER A 141 16.11 -18.06 15.69
C SER A 141 17.61 -18.05 15.38
N GLU A 142 18.47 -18.10 16.40
CA GLU A 142 19.91 -18.05 16.24
C GLU A 142 20.43 -19.19 15.35
N GLY A 143 21.28 -18.86 14.39
CA GLY A 143 21.80 -19.82 13.40
C GLY A 143 20.75 -20.31 12.38
N ARG A 144 19.54 -19.72 12.36
CA ARG A 144 18.44 -20.11 11.46
C ARG A 144 18.03 -19.00 10.48
N ILE A 145 18.72 -17.85 10.52
CA ILE A 145 18.47 -16.73 9.61
C ILE A 145 19.07 -17.10 8.24
N GLY A 146 18.25 -17.02 7.20
CA GLY A 146 18.64 -17.32 5.81
C GLY A 146 18.58 -16.09 4.91
N THR A 147 18.74 -16.32 3.61
CA THR A 147 18.56 -15.29 2.58
C THR A 147 17.10 -14.82 2.52
N HIS A 148 16.88 -13.55 2.33
CA HIS A 148 15.53 -12.95 2.29
C HIS A 148 15.03 -12.76 0.87
N ILE A 149 13.72 -12.61 0.70
CA ILE A 149 13.09 -12.35 -0.60
C ILE A 149 13.67 -11.07 -1.23
N PHE A 150 13.93 -10.05 -0.42
CA PHE A 150 14.49 -8.79 -0.90
C PHE A 150 15.89 -8.98 -1.52
N ASP A 151 16.70 -9.89 -0.96
CA ASP A 151 18.02 -10.21 -1.52
C ASP A 151 17.89 -10.87 -2.91
N GLN A 152 16.85 -11.68 -3.13
CA GLN A 152 16.59 -12.27 -4.43
C GLN A 152 16.25 -11.20 -5.49
N LEU A 153 15.45 -10.17 -5.11
CA LEU A 153 15.13 -9.06 -6.00
C LEU A 153 16.35 -8.19 -6.30
N LEU A 154 17.18 -7.88 -5.28
CA LEU A 154 18.41 -7.11 -5.46
C LEU A 154 19.45 -7.84 -6.33
N SER A 155 19.43 -9.17 -6.28
CA SER A 155 20.33 -10.02 -7.09
C SER A 155 19.79 -10.29 -8.51
N SER A 156 18.60 -9.81 -8.82
CA SER A 156 18.00 -10.01 -10.14
C SER A 156 18.87 -9.41 -11.24
N PRO A 157 19.08 -10.12 -12.37
CA PRO A 157 19.78 -9.58 -13.52
C PRO A 157 19.04 -8.40 -14.19
N GLN A 158 17.76 -8.28 -13.94
CA GLN A 158 16.96 -7.11 -14.31
C GLN A 158 17.20 -6.04 -13.26
N HIS A 159 17.98 -5.01 -13.58
CA HIS A 159 18.28 -3.90 -12.67
C HIS A 159 17.03 -3.09 -12.36
N LEU A 160 16.23 -3.58 -11.42
CA LEU A 160 15.02 -2.91 -10.98
C LEU A 160 15.34 -1.58 -10.28
N PRO A 161 14.44 -0.58 -10.32
CA PRO A 161 14.64 0.73 -9.69
C PRO A 161 14.47 0.65 -8.15
N LEU A 162 15.20 -0.27 -7.52
CA LEU A 162 15.14 -0.53 -6.08
C LEU A 162 16.21 0.30 -5.34
N ILE A 163 15.93 0.57 -4.07
CA ILE A 163 16.92 1.08 -3.11
C ILE A 163 16.97 0.19 -1.88
N ASP A 164 18.18 -0.21 -1.48
CA ASP A 164 18.42 -0.91 -0.22
C ASP A 164 18.79 0.10 0.88
N LEU A 165 17.89 0.29 1.82
CA LEU A 165 18.06 1.20 2.95
C LEU A 165 18.69 0.53 4.19
N ARG A 166 18.85 -0.80 4.17
CA ARG A 166 19.32 -1.57 5.34
C ARG A 166 20.70 -1.12 5.84
N PRO A 167 21.73 -0.90 4.98
CA PRO A 167 23.03 -0.49 5.48
C PRO A 167 23.01 0.83 6.25
N SER A 168 22.32 1.83 5.71
CA SER A 168 22.22 3.17 6.34
C SER A 168 21.42 3.15 7.62
N LEU A 169 20.32 2.39 7.67
CA LEU A 169 19.50 2.24 8.88
C LEU A 169 20.24 1.46 9.97
N GLN A 170 20.99 0.41 9.62
CA GLN A 170 21.84 -0.33 10.57
C GLN A 170 22.96 0.54 11.12
N GLN A 171 23.65 1.32 10.29
CA GLN A 171 24.69 2.25 10.72
C GLN A 171 24.14 3.31 11.68
N ALA A 172 22.95 3.83 11.41
CA ALA A 172 22.32 4.87 12.22
C ALA A 172 21.92 4.41 13.63
N ARG A 173 21.83 3.09 13.89
CA ARG A 173 21.57 2.53 15.23
C ARG A 173 22.54 3.01 16.31
N SER A 174 23.76 3.39 15.94
CA SER A 174 24.74 3.94 16.89
C SER A 174 24.40 5.36 17.36
N ILE A 175 23.47 6.05 16.68
CA ILE A 175 23.03 7.42 17.00
C ILE A 175 21.68 7.40 17.71
N GLY A 176 20.77 6.49 17.27
CA GLY A 176 19.45 6.33 17.85
C GLY A 176 18.70 5.16 17.23
N ASP A 177 17.67 4.70 17.89
CA ASP A 177 16.88 3.58 17.42
C ASP A 177 16.09 3.94 16.17
N THR A 178 16.40 3.26 15.05
CA THR A 178 15.69 3.42 13.77
C THR A 178 14.34 2.69 13.74
N TYR A 179 14.11 1.77 14.69
CA TYR A 179 12.84 1.10 14.97
C TYR A 179 12.60 1.10 16.48
N SER A 180 11.34 1.19 16.89
CA SER A 180 10.99 1.03 18.31
C SER A 180 10.85 -0.45 18.70
N PRO A 181 11.18 -0.84 19.95
CA PRO A 181 10.90 -2.16 20.48
C PRO A 181 9.43 -2.60 20.33
N PHE A 182 8.47 -1.65 20.47
CA PHE A 182 7.03 -1.92 20.56
C PHE A 182 6.24 -1.40 19.35
N ASN A 183 6.90 -1.27 18.19
CA ASN A 183 6.25 -0.89 16.94
C ASN A 183 6.90 -1.63 15.77
N SER A 184 6.12 -2.00 14.75
CA SER A 184 6.63 -2.66 13.55
C SER A 184 7.20 -1.68 12.51
N HIS A 185 6.92 -0.39 12.67
CA HIS A 185 7.36 0.67 11.78
C HIS A 185 8.72 1.23 12.20
N TRP A 186 9.45 1.79 11.24
CA TRP A 186 10.58 2.65 11.56
C TRP A 186 10.12 3.89 12.34
N THR A 187 11.01 4.41 13.16
CA THR A 187 10.79 5.67 13.89
C THR A 187 10.91 6.86 12.94
N ASP A 188 10.55 8.05 13.39
CA ASP A 188 10.76 9.27 12.60
C ASP A 188 12.25 9.50 12.30
N PHE A 189 13.14 9.09 13.23
CA PHE A 189 14.58 9.10 12.99
C PHE A 189 14.96 8.08 11.88
N GLY A 190 14.43 6.86 11.92
CA GLY A 190 14.63 5.87 10.87
C GLY A 190 14.13 6.35 9.51
N ALA A 191 12.94 6.94 9.46
CA ALA A 191 12.39 7.53 8.24
C ALA A 191 13.22 8.70 7.70
N TRP A 192 13.77 9.55 8.59
CA TRP A 192 14.70 10.61 8.21
C TRP A 192 15.99 10.06 7.59
N VAL A 193 16.57 9.01 8.18
CA VAL A 193 17.74 8.31 7.60
C VAL A 193 17.38 7.75 6.21
N GLY A 194 16.21 7.11 6.10
CA GLY A 194 15.70 6.61 4.81
C GLY A 194 15.54 7.74 3.79
N TRP A 195 14.97 8.88 4.19
CA TRP A 195 14.81 10.03 3.30
C TRP A 195 16.16 10.57 2.75
N LYS A 196 17.18 10.62 3.58
CA LYS A 196 18.53 11.02 3.14
C LYS A 196 19.02 10.14 1.98
N GLU A 197 18.85 8.84 2.09
CA GLU A 197 19.30 7.92 1.04
C GLU A 197 18.39 7.96 -0.19
N ILE A 198 17.07 8.06 0.00
CA ILE A 198 16.09 8.23 -1.09
C ILE A 198 16.44 9.49 -1.90
N SER A 199 16.67 10.63 -1.24
CA SER A 199 16.99 11.90 -1.92
C SER A 199 18.29 11.81 -2.73
N LYS A 200 19.33 11.17 -2.19
CA LYS A 200 20.59 10.90 -2.92
C LYS A 200 20.32 10.01 -4.15
N LYS A 201 19.55 8.94 -3.98
CA LYS A 201 19.23 8.03 -5.10
C LYS A 201 18.47 8.76 -6.19
N LEU A 202 17.48 9.59 -5.84
CA LEU A 202 16.73 10.41 -6.80
C LEU A 202 17.64 11.33 -7.60
N ALA A 203 18.61 11.98 -6.94
CA ALA A 203 19.59 12.83 -7.61
C ALA A 203 20.44 12.05 -8.64
N THR A 204 20.70 10.75 -8.41
CA THR A 204 21.39 9.90 -9.39
C THR A 204 20.50 9.48 -10.55
N LEU A 205 19.19 9.35 -10.34
CA LEU A 205 18.25 8.99 -11.39
C LEU A 205 18.01 10.15 -12.36
N ASN A 206 17.90 11.38 -11.83
CA ASN A 206 17.71 12.55 -12.68
C ASN A 206 18.23 13.80 -11.97
N PRO A 207 19.12 14.61 -12.62
CA PRO A 207 19.69 15.84 -12.04
C PRO A 207 18.67 16.86 -11.55
N LYS A 208 17.42 16.84 -12.03
CA LYS A 208 16.37 17.75 -11.54
C LYS A 208 16.09 17.58 -10.04
N PHE A 209 16.40 16.39 -9.46
CA PHE A 209 16.24 16.09 -8.04
C PHE A 209 17.50 16.40 -7.21
N MET A 210 18.56 16.93 -7.79
CA MET A 210 19.68 17.43 -6.99
C MET A 210 19.18 18.51 -6.04
N ASP A 211 19.74 18.53 -4.83
CA ASP A 211 19.43 19.50 -3.78
C ASP A 211 17.97 19.47 -3.27
N LEU A 212 17.28 18.31 -3.38
CA LEU A 212 16.04 18.10 -2.63
C LEU A 212 16.29 18.37 -1.14
N TYR A 213 15.33 19.04 -0.51
CA TYR A 213 15.48 19.41 0.89
C TYR A 213 15.57 18.16 1.77
N VAL A 214 16.69 18.04 2.47
CA VAL A 214 16.92 17.09 3.55
C VAL A 214 17.11 17.92 4.81
N PRO A 215 16.19 17.86 5.80
CA PRO A 215 16.32 18.69 6.98
C PRO A 215 17.58 18.29 7.76
N PRO A 216 18.45 19.27 8.12
CA PRO A 216 19.63 19.00 8.92
C PRO A 216 19.24 18.57 10.33
N ALA A 217 19.87 17.53 10.84
CA ALA A 217 19.67 17.05 12.20
C ALA A 217 21.00 16.84 12.91
N ASP A 218 21.03 17.18 14.19
CA ASP A 218 22.16 17.05 15.10
C ASP A 218 21.89 15.93 16.12
N GLY A 219 21.85 14.68 15.62
CA GLY A 219 21.56 13.50 16.43
C GLY A 219 20.08 13.13 16.50
N ALA A 220 19.70 12.46 17.59
CA ALA A 220 18.37 11.93 17.81
C ALA A 220 17.86 12.25 19.21
N VAL A 221 16.56 12.35 19.39
CA VAL A 221 15.87 12.50 20.67
C VAL A 221 14.80 11.41 20.82
N VAL A 222 14.51 10.99 22.04
CA VAL A 222 13.54 9.94 22.32
C VAL A 222 12.31 10.54 23.03
N ASN A 223 11.13 10.29 22.45
CA ASN A 223 9.86 10.42 23.15
C ASN A 223 9.58 9.10 23.87
N PRO A 224 9.58 9.04 25.20
CA PRO A 224 9.46 7.77 25.93
C PRO A 224 8.05 7.16 25.87
N ASN A 225 7.02 7.95 25.55
CA ASN A 225 5.62 7.58 25.68
C ASN A 225 4.85 7.77 24.35
N TYR A 226 5.38 7.27 23.27
CA TYR A 226 4.65 7.18 22.00
C TYR A 226 3.66 6.00 22.04
N GLY A 227 2.54 6.08 21.34
CA GLY A 227 1.53 5.01 21.35
C GLY A 227 2.07 3.64 20.86
N SER A 228 1.82 2.57 21.63
CA SER A 228 2.26 1.22 21.28
C SER A 228 1.28 0.56 20.30
N GLU A 229 1.79 0.10 19.15
CA GLU A 229 1.04 -0.70 18.20
C GLU A 229 0.58 -2.04 18.81
N PHE A 230 1.44 -2.68 19.61
CA PHE A 230 1.14 -3.96 20.23
C PHE A 230 0.14 -3.87 21.37
N LYS A 231 -0.13 -2.68 21.92
CA LYS A 231 -1.26 -2.50 22.83
C LYS A 231 -2.59 -2.80 22.14
N ALA A 232 -2.76 -2.33 20.91
CA ALA A 232 -3.98 -2.59 20.13
C ALA A 232 -4.08 -4.05 19.65
N MET A 233 -2.96 -4.67 19.30
CA MET A 233 -2.94 -6.01 18.71
C MET A 233 -3.05 -7.15 19.72
N ILE A 234 -2.30 -7.07 20.82
CA ILE A 234 -2.17 -8.14 21.82
C ILE A 234 -2.37 -7.64 23.26
N SER A 235 -2.92 -6.45 23.44
CA SER A 235 -3.17 -5.83 24.74
C SER A 235 -1.91 -5.73 25.63
N LEU A 236 -0.74 -5.47 25.02
CA LEU A 236 0.51 -5.26 25.73
C LEU A 236 0.69 -3.77 26.03
N PRO A 237 0.58 -3.33 27.33
CA PRO A 237 0.53 -1.91 27.71
C PRO A 237 1.91 -1.26 27.84
N GLU A 238 2.97 -1.89 27.33
CA GLU A 238 4.33 -1.41 27.48
C GLU A 238 4.53 -0.03 26.84
N PRO A 239 5.34 0.85 27.45
CA PRO A 239 5.68 2.15 26.88
C PRO A 239 6.44 1.96 25.58
N ASN A 240 6.13 2.79 24.58
CA ASN A 240 6.77 2.73 23.28
C ASN A 240 7.73 3.91 23.11
N PRO A 241 9.04 3.74 23.33
CA PRO A 241 10.02 4.78 23.04
C PRO A 241 10.08 5.03 21.54
N TRP A 242 9.94 6.30 21.15
CA TRP A 242 9.95 6.71 19.74
C TRP A 242 11.07 7.70 19.49
N THR A 243 12.00 7.33 18.63
CA THR A 243 13.15 8.15 18.29
C THR A 243 12.82 9.12 17.17
N MET A 244 13.13 10.38 17.36
CA MET A 244 12.95 11.45 16.36
C MET A 244 14.30 12.08 16.02
N PRO A 245 14.52 12.58 14.81
CA PRO A 245 15.72 13.35 14.50
C PRO A 245 15.69 14.67 15.30
N LYS A 246 16.82 15.05 15.87
CA LYS A 246 17.00 16.36 16.47
C LYS A 246 17.25 17.39 15.38
N LEU A 247 16.17 17.89 14.78
CA LEU A 247 16.24 18.83 13.68
C LEU A 247 16.84 20.17 14.12
N ALA A 248 17.70 20.75 13.29
CA ALA A 248 18.30 22.06 13.53
C ALA A 248 17.29 23.21 13.43
N SER A 249 16.18 23.01 12.69
CA SER A 249 15.08 23.94 12.55
C SER A 249 13.78 23.18 12.32
N PRO A 250 12.60 23.74 12.66
CA PRO A 250 11.32 23.15 12.31
C PRO A 250 11.20 22.91 10.79
N LEU A 251 10.46 21.87 10.43
CA LEU A 251 10.10 21.64 9.02
C LEU A 251 9.21 22.78 8.52
N PRO A 252 9.33 23.16 7.22
CA PRO A 252 8.47 24.18 6.62
C PRO A 252 7.00 23.76 6.67
N GLU A 253 6.12 24.71 6.95
CA GLU A 253 4.68 24.52 6.87
C GLU A 253 4.27 24.14 5.46
N PHE A 254 3.18 23.40 5.34
CA PHE A 254 2.59 23.03 4.05
C PHE A 254 1.05 23.11 4.12
N ALA A 255 0.42 23.16 2.97
CA ALA A 255 -1.02 23.13 2.86
C ALA A 255 -1.52 21.72 2.50
N ILE A 256 -2.54 21.25 3.19
CA ILE A 256 -3.37 20.12 2.75
C ILE A 256 -4.36 20.66 1.76
N VAL A 257 -4.41 20.10 0.54
CA VAL A 257 -5.24 20.56 -0.56
C VAL A 257 -6.38 19.57 -0.80
N ALA A 258 -7.62 20.03 -0.69
CA ALA A 258 -8.80 19.23 -0.98
C ALA A 258 -9.11 19.21 -2.50
N ASP A 259 -9.98 18.29 -2.92
CA ASP A 259 -10.35 18.15 -4.35
C ASP A 259 -11.10 19.36 -4.91
N ASP A 260 -11.78 20.15 -4.07
CA ASP A 260 -12.41 21.42 -4.44
C ASP A 260 -11.42 22.59 -4.57
N GLY A 261 -10.14 22.35 -4.33
CA GLY A 261 -9.07 23.33 -4.36
C GLY A 261 -8.89 24.13 -3.07
N SER A 262 -9.73 23.91 -2.05
CA SER A 262 -9.53 24.52 -0.74
C SER A 262 -8.23 24.01 -0.10
N ALA A 263 -7.58 24.85 0.72
CA ALA A 263 -6.29 24.52 1.31
C ALA A 263 -6.24 24.91 2.78
N GLN A 264 -5.72 24.01 3.61
CA GLN A 264 -5.49 24.22 5.03
C GLN A 264 -4.00 24.14 5.32
N VAL A 265 -3.41 25.22 5.82
CA VAL A 265 -2.01 25.25 6.26
C VAL A 265 -1.87 24.52 7.59
N VAL A 266 -0.84 23.67 7.69
CA VAL A 266 -0.53 22.87 8.88
C VAL A 266 0.98 22.91 9.15
N PRO A 267 1.40 22.65 10.44
CA PRO A 267 2.82 22.56 10.78
C PRO A 267 3.56 21.51 9.95
N GLY A 268 4.80 21.78 9.58
CA GLY A 268 5.62 20.88 8.76
C GLY A 268 5.90 19.51 9.38
N SER A 269 5.78 19.39 10.71
CA SER A 269 5.88 18.11 11.43
C SER A 269 4.61 17.25 11.36
N THR A 270 3.55 17.72 10.71
CA THR A 270 2.29 16.97 10.58
C THR A 270 2.50 15.76 9.71
N HIS A 271 2.25 14.58 10.26
CA HIS A 271 2.26 13.33 9.52
C HIS A 271 1.00 13.21 8.65
N THR A 272 1.15 12.62 7.47
CA THR A 272 0.01 12.08 6.73
C THR A 272 -0.09 10.61 7.08
N GLY A 273 -1.11 10.20 7.84
CA GLY A 273 -1.33 8.81 8.23
C GLY A 273 -1.91 7.97 7.07
N LEU A 274 -1.79 6.64 7.19
CA LEU A 274 -2.37 5.71 6.19
C LEU A 274 -3.89 5.90 6.04
N LEU A 275 -4.59 6.22 7.13
CA LEU A 275 -6.04 6.42 7.14
C LEU A 275 -6.46 7.77 6.53
N ASP A 276 -5.51 8.70 6.36
CA ASP A 276 -5.76 10.00 5.72
C ASP A 276 -5.66 9.94 4.19
N LEU A 277 -5.25 8.82 3.63
CA LEU A 277 -5.05 8.68 2.18
C LEU A 277 -6.39 8.49 1.42
N PRO A 278 -6.54 9.05 0.24
CA PRO A 278 -5.54 9.84 -0.51
C PRO A 278 -5.34 11.24 0.07
N ARG A 279 -4.10 11.77 -0.01
CA ARG A 279 -3.76 13.09 0.52
C ARG A 279 -2.91 13.89 -0.47
N ASN A 280 -3.38 15.07 -0.80
CA ASN A 280 -2.63 16.05 -1.60
C ASN A 280 -2.10 17.13 -0.68
N THR A 281 -0.81 17.48 -0.82
CA THR A 281 -0.19 18.55 -0.04
C THR A 281 0.63 19.47 -0.92
N ARG A 282 0.75 20.76 -0.52
CA ARG A 282 1.51 21.78 -1.23
C ARG A 282 2.41 22.53 -0.27
N ASN A 283 3.69 22.61 -0.62
CA ASN A 283 4.71 23.38 0.09
C ASN A 283 5.20 24.54 -0.78
N GLU A 284 4.72 25.74 -0.51
CA GLU A 284 5.11 26.95 -1.26
C GLU A 284 6.57 27.36 -1.04
N SER A 285 7.20 26.91 0.04
CA SER A 285 8.61 27.19 0.36
C SER A 285 9.58 26.21 -0.30
N ALA A 286 9.09 25.19 -1.01
CA ALA A 286 9.95 24.24 -1.71
C ALA A 286 10.84 24.96 -2.75
N LYS A 287 12.15 24.65 -2.71
CA LYS A 287 13.13 25.27 -3.61
C LYS A 287 12.85 25.03 -5.10
N LYS A 288 12.21 23.91 -5.40
CA LYS A 288 11.87 23.49 -6.77
C LYS A 288 10.40 23.12 -6.85
N ARG A 289 9.74 23.47 -7.93
CA ARG A 289 8.32 23.18 -8.18
C ARG A 289 8.09 21.73 -8.65
N LEU A 290 8.71 20.77 -7.96
CA LEU A 290 8.63 19.35 -8.28
C LEU A 290 7.42 18.70 -7.59
N ARG A 291 6.78 17.78 -8.32
CA ARG A 291 5.63 17.00 -7.88
C ARG A 291 6.02 15.54 -7.69
N ALA A 292 5.64 14.94 -6.57
CA ALA A 292 5.82 13.51 -6.32
C ALA A 292 4.47 12.81 -6.19
N LEU A 293 4.27 11.75 -6.97
CA LEU A 293 3.23 10.77 -6.71
C LEU A 293 3.84 9.67 -5.84
N VAL A 294 3.25 9.45 -4.67
CA VAL A 294 3.76 8.50 -3.68
C VAL A 294 2.72 7.41 -3.44
N LEU A 295 3.00 6.22 -3.97
CA LEU A 295 2.21 5.02 -3.73
C LEU A 295 2.79 4.33 -2.49
N ARG A 296 2.04 4.23 -1.41
CA ARG A 296 2.63 3.80 -0.14
C ARG A 296 1.71 2.99 0.76
N ASP A 297 2.31 2.32 1.73
CA ASP A 297 1.66 1.77 2.92
C ASP A 297 1.93 2.67 4.15
N SER A 298 1.71 2.11 5.35
CA SER A 298 1.92 2.79 6.63
C SER A 298 3.39 3.14 6.93
N MET A 299 4.37 2.52 6.25
CA MET A 299 5.76 2.95 6.38
C MET A 299 5.97 4.39 5.87
N GLY A 300 5.10 4.84 4.96
CA GLY A 300 5.09 6.23 4.53
C GLY A 300 4.65 7.25 5.58
N ASP A 301 4.05 6.84 6.71
CA ASP A 301 3.53 7.78 7.71
C ASP A 301 4.66 8.65 8.28
N SER A 302 5.71 8.03 8.81
CA SER A 302 6.89 8.74 9.33
C SER A 302 7.77 9.36 8.24
N LEU A 303 7.65 8.91 6.99
CA LEU A 303 8.37 9.49 5.85
C LEU A 303 7.67 10.76 5.31
N SER A 304 6.36 10.88 5.51
CA SER A 304 5.54 11.93 4.91
C SER A 304 6.00 13.37 5.24
N PRO A 305 6.43 13.73 6.46
CA PRO A 305 6.87 15.09 6.73
C PRO A 305 8.09 15.51 5.89
N TYR A 306 8.98 14.58 5.60
CA TYR A 306 10.19 14.87 4.80
C TYR A 306 9.87 14.99 3.31
N LEU A 307 8.94 14.18 2.80
CA LEU A 307 8.43 14.30 1.44
C LEU A 307 7.72 15.65 1.23
N GLN A 308 6.84 16.02 2.17
CA GLN A 308 6.07 17.27 2.15
C GLN A 308 6.97 18.50 2.27
N ALA A 309 8.10 18.38 3.00
CA ALA A 309 9.09 19.45 3.10
C ALA A 309 9.95 19.60 1.83
N ALA A 310 10.17 18.52 1.08
CA ALA A 310 11.09 18.49 -0.04
C ALA A 310 10.45 18.81 -1.39
N PHE A 311 9.21 18.39 -1.62
CA PHE A 311 8.49 18.59 -2.87
C PHE A 311 7.52 19.76 -2.79
N TYR A 312 7.31 20.43 -3.92
CA TYR A 312 6.29 21.45 -4.05
C TYR A 312 4.88 20.87 -3.87
N GLU A 313 4.61 19.74 -4.51
CA GLU A 313 3.37 18.98 -4.32
C GLU A 313 3.68 17.51 -4.04
N THR A 314 2.99 16.92 -3.05
CA THR A 314 2.97 15.47 -2.88
C THR A 314 1.55 14.96 -2.99
N ILE A 315 1.37 13.95 -3.82
CA ILE A 315 0.12 13.22 -3.97
C ILE A 315 0.38 11.83 -3.38
N GLN A 316 -0.13 11.58 -2.18
CA GLN A 316 0.06 10.33 -1.48
C GLN A 316 -1.18 9.47 -1.60
N VAL A 317 -1.00 8.21 -2.03
CA VAL A 317 -2.09 7.26 -2.28
C VAL A 317 -1.70 5.90 -1.72
N ARG A 318 -2.64 5.15 -1.15
CA ARG A 318 -2.38 3.78 -0.72
C ARG A 318 -2.21 2.86 -1.93
N HIS A 319 -1.10 2.11 -2.00
CA HIS A 319 -0.84 1.18 -3.09
C HIS A 319 -1.70 -0.09 -3.03
N ASN A 320 -2.24 -0.46 -1.85
CA ASN A 320 -3.13 -1.61 -1.62
C ASN A 320 -2.59 -2.95 -2.15
N ILE A 321 -1.29 -3.21 -2.07
CA ILE A 321 -0.71 -4.47 -2.52
C ILE A 321 -1.23 -5.68 -1.73
N ASP A 322 -1.63 -5.46 -0.49
CA ASP A 322 -2.28 -6.42 0.40
C ASP A 322 -3.74 -6.71 0.03
N ASN A 323 -4.37 -5.80 -0.73
CA ASN A 323 -5.72 -5.96 -1.29
C ASN A 323 -5.79 -5.33 -2.67
N GLN A 324 -5.30 -6.05 -3.67
CA GLN A 324 -5.09 -5.55 -5.03
C GLN A 324 -6.37 -5.13 -5.75
N SER A 325 -7.52 -5.62 -5.31
CA SER A 325 -8.82 -5.14 -5.81
C SER A 325 -9.09 -3.67 -5.46
N LEU A 326 -8.35 -3.12 -4.50
CA LEU A 326 -8.39 -1.71 -4.09
C LEU A 326 -7.22 -0.88 -4.64
N ALA A 327 -6.38 -1.45 -5.52
CA ALA A 327 -5.25 -0.74 -6.10
C ALA A 327 -5.71 0.55 -6.82
N PRO A 328 -4.95 1.66 -6.68
CA PRO A 328 -5.30 2.90 -7.35
C PRO A 328 -5.08 2.80 -8.86
N ASN A 329 -5.88 3.54 -9.63
CA ASN A 329 -5.63 3.69 -11.07
C ASN A 329 -4.46 4.66 -11.29
N VAL A 330 -3.24 4.13 -11.32
CA VAL A 330 -2.04 4.95 -11.43
C VAL A 330 -1.92 5.67 -12.77
N PRO A 331 -2.24 5.06 -13.94
CA PRO A 331 -2.27 5.81 -15.20
C PRO A 331 -3.14 7.07 -15.13
N ALA A 332 -4.34 6.99 -14.55
CA ALA A 332 -5.20 8.16 -14.37
C ALA A 332 -4.58 9.21 -13.41
N LEU A 333 -3.93 8.75 -12.35
CA LEU A 333 -3.22 9.67 -11.42
C LEU A 333 -2.07 10.40 -12.12
N ILE A 334 -1.31 9.71 -12.97
CA ILE A 334 -0.23 10.29 -13.77
C ILE A 334 -0.77 11.37 -14.70
N GLU A 335 -1.85 11.09 -15.42
CA GLU A 335 -2.47 12.07 -16.33
C GLU A 335 -3.06 13.29 -15.57
N LYS A 336 -3.69 13.04 -14.43
CA LYS A 336 -4.28 14.10 -13.59
C LYS A 336 -3.21 15.01 -12.98
N TYR A 337 -2.19 14.45 -12.37
CA TYR A 337 -1.26 15.19 -11.54
C TYR A 337 0.07 15.52 -12.23
N LYS A 338 0.41 14.82 -13.31
CA LYS A 338 1.65 15.00 -14.09
C LYS A 338 2.88 15.10 -13.17
N PRO A 339 3.15 14.06 -12.36
CA PRO A 339 4.22 14.10 -11.40
C PRO A 339 5.59 14.09 -12.08
N ASP A 340 6.58 14.64 -11.40
CA ASP A 340 7.98 14.58 -11.81
C ASP A 340 8.66 13.27 -11.44
N VAL A 341 8.12 12.55 -10.47
CA VAL A 341 8.62 11.27 -9.98
C VAL A 341 7.49 10.44 -9.39
N VAL A 342 7.61 9.12 -9.52
CA VAL A 342 6.79 8.15 -8.79
C VAL A 342 7.67 7.46 -7.74
N LEU A 343 7.27 7.56 -6.48
CA LEU A 343 7.85 6.82 -5.38
C LEU A 343 6.89 5.71 -4.97
N TYR A 344 7.36 4.47 -4.98
CA TYR A 344 6.61 3.35 -4.46
C TYR A 344 7.24 2.96 -3.12
N VAL A 345 6.58 3.23 -2.00
CA VAL A 345 7.10 2.98 -0.65
C VAL A 345 6.35 1.80 -0.04
N MET A 346 7.03 0.69 0.12
CA MET A 346 6.43 -0.56 0.57
C MET A 346 7.26 -1.20 1.68
N THR A 347 6.59 -1.71 2.71
CA THR A 347 7.27 -2.50 3.73
C THR A 347 7.78 -3.83 3.18
N GLU A 348 9.00 -4.22 3.57
CA GLU A 348 9.67 -5.45 3.09
C GLU A 348 8.80 -6.71 3.24
N ARG A 349 8.00 -6.83 4.33
CA ARG A 349 7.12 -7.99 4.51
C ARG A 349 6.08 -8.19 3.42
N HIS A 350 5.67 -7.11 2.74
CA HIS A 350 4.70 -7.17 1.64
C HIS A 350 5.26 -7.81 0.37
N LEU A 351 6.56 -8.05 0.30
CA LEU A 351 7.16 -8.86 -0.76
C LEU A 351 6.64 -10.30 -0.79
N ASP A 352 6.02 -10.80 0.29
CA ASP A 352 5.33 -12.10 0.28
C ASP A 352 4.04 -12.12 -0.57
N ASN A 353 3.50 -10.96 -0.93
CA ASN A 353 2.28 -10.92 -1.73
C ASN A 353 2.54 -11.42 -3.14
N VAL A 354 1.64 -12.30 -3.62
CA VAL A 354 1.62 -12.71 -5.02
C VAL A 354 0.98 -11.59 -5.84
N LEU A 355 1.70 -11.12 -6.85
CA LEU A 355 1.17 -10.08 -7.73
C LEU A 355 0.17 -10.68 -8.69
N SER A 356 -1.00 -10.05 -8.81
CA SER A 356 -2.01 -10.42 -9.80
C SER A 356 -1.71 -9.76 -11.15
N GLU A 357 -2.07 -10.44 -12.23
CA GLU A 357 -1.97 -9.89 -13.60
C GLU A 357 -2.89 -8.68 -13.83
N SER A 358 -3.88 -8.49 -12.96
CA SER A 358 -4.85 -7.39 -13.02
C SER A 358 -4.31 -6.03 -12.57
N TYR A 359 -3.00 -5.90 -12.35
CA TYR A 359 -2.41 -4.60 -12.09
C TYR A 359 -2.52 -3.72 -13.33
N LEU A 360 -3.27 -2.64 -13.22
CA LEU A 360 -3.53 -1.65 -14.28
C LEU A 360 -2.29 -1.23 -15.06
N TRP A 361 -1.16 -1.17 -14.39
CA TRP A 361 0.09 -0.79 -14.99
C TRP A 361 0.53 -1.73 -16.11
N LEU A 362 0.38 -3.04 -15.92
CA LEU A 362 0.77 -4.01 -16.96
C LEU A 362 -0.08 -3.85 -18.21
N SER A 363 -1.39 -3.66 -18.05
CA SER A 363 -2.28 -3.44 -19.18
C SER A 363 -1.98 -2.11 -19.89
N ALA A 364 -1.70 -1.03 -19.13
CA ALA A 364 -1.31 0.25 -19.72
C ALA A 364 0.01 0.15 -20.49
N ASN A 365 1.01 -0.53 -19.91
CA ASN A 365 2.29 -0.75 -20.58
C ASN A 365 2.15 -1.60 -21.84
N ASN A 366 1.35 -2.67 -21.78
CA ASN A 366 1.07 -3.51 -22.95
C ASN A 366 0.40 -2.72 -24.06
N TYR A 367 -0.55 -1.84 -23.75
CA TYR A 367 -1.20 -0.98 -24.74
C TYR A 367 -0.19 -0.05 -25.42
N ASP A 368 0.60 0.68 -24.65
CA ASP A 368 1.58 1.63 -25.18
C ASP A 368 2.71 0.94 -25.94
N LEU A 369 3.17 -0.21 -25.45
CA LEU A 369 4.18 -1.02 -26.13
C LEU A 369 3.66 -1.50 -27.49
N ALA A 370 2.44 -2.02 -27.56
CA ALA A 370 1.83 -2.44 -28.82
C ALA A 370 1.75 -1.26 -29.80
N VAL A 371 1.30 -0.08 -29.35
CA VAL A 371 1.24 1.13 -30.18
C VAL A 371 2.64 1.53 -30.67
N SER A 372 3.65 1.51 -29.80
CA SER A 372 5.03 1.86 -30.17
C SER A 372 5.65 0.87 -31.16
N GLN A 373 5.21 -0.38 -31.15
CA GLN A 373 5.59 -1.43 -32.09
C GLN A 373 4.79 -1.39 -33.39
N GLY A 374 3.93 -0.40 -33.58
CA GLY A 374 3.16 -0.20 -34.81
C GLY A 374 1.82 -0.95 -34.83
N ALA A 375 1.34 -1.49 -33.70
CA ALA A 375 0.02 -2.09 -33.65
C ALA A 375 -1.06 -1.06 -33.99
N ARG A 376 -2.03 -1.49 -34.79
CA ARG A 376 -3.16 -0.62 -35.17
C ARG A 376 -4.06 -0.37 -33.96
N VAL A 377 -4.33 0.89 -33.70
CA VAL A 377 -5.34 1.31 -32.72
C VAL A 377 -6.71 1.24 -33.35
N ASN A 378 -7.55 0.32 -32.93
CA ASN A 378 -8.93 0.20 -33.36
C ASN A 378 -9.82 0.98 -32.38
N VAL A 379 -10.49 2.02 -32.90
CA VAL A 379 -11.42 2.84 -32.09
C VAL A 379 -12.82 2.28 -32.26
N ALA A 380 -13.54 2.15 -31.19
CA ALA A 380 -14.90 1.61 -31.22
C ALA A 380 -15.82 2.47 -32.09
N ASN A 381 -16.61 1.80 -32.94
CA ASN A 381 -17.55 2.40 -33.90
C ASN A 381 -16.90 3.26 -35.01
N GLU A 382 -15.59 3.50 -34.98
CA GLU A 382 -14.81 4.10 -36.06
C GLU A 382 -14.10 3.04 -36.91
N SER A 383 -13.92 1.84 -36.36
CA SER A 383 -13.28 0.70 -37.02
C SER A 383 -14.22 -0.50 -36.97
N PRO A 384 -14.39 -1.24 -38.09
CA PRO A 384 -15.16 -2.47 -38.08
C PRO A 384 -14.58 -3.57 -37.18
N ALA A 385 -13.32 -3.41 -36.77
CA ALA A 385 -12.63 -4.36 -35.90
C ALA A 385 -13.04 -4.25 -34.42
N LEU A 386 -13.68 -3.15 -34.02
CA LEU A 386 -14.17 -2.97 -32.65
C LEU A 386 -15.51 -2.20 -32.69
N THR A 387 -16.54 -2.81 -32.15
CA THR A 387 -17.86 -2.17 -32.03
C THR A 387 -18.36 -2.20 -30.59
N THR A 388 -19.11 -1.17 -30.21
CA THR A 388 -19.84 -1.12 -28.96
C THR A 388 -21.32 -1.14 -29.24
N SER A 389 -22.09 -1.93 -28.51
CA SER A 389 -23.53 -1.97 -28.60
C SER A 389 -24.15 -1.91 -27.19
N GLY A 390 -25.21 -1.15 -27.02
CA GLY A 390 -25.90 -0.91 -25.76
C GLY A 390 -26.10 0.56 -25.47
N ASN A 391 -26.65 0.89 -24.33
CA ASN A 391 -26.89 2.27 -23.95
C ASN A 391 -25.61 2.88 -23.39
N LEU A 392 -24.88 3.63 -24.19
CA LEU A 392 -23.66 4.35 -23.79
C LEU A 392 -23.94 5.53 -22.83
N ASP A 393 -25.22 5.91 -22.71
CA ASP A 393 -25.68 6.92 -21.76
C ASP A 393 -26.08 6.30 -20.40
N LEU A 394 -25.18 5.52 -19.81
CA LEU A 394 -24.98 5.65 -18.38
C LEU A 394 -25.58 4.73 -17.35
N LYS A 395 -26.22 3.62 -17.55
CA LYS A 395 -26.59 2.74 -16.38
C LYS A 395 -26.73 1.25 -16.72
N GLY A 396 -26.61 0.91 -17.99
CA GLY A 396 -26.70 -0.46 -18.43
C GLY A 396 -25.34 -1.05 -18.85
N PRO A 397 -25.22 -2.36 -18.88
CA PRO A 397 -24.06 -3.01 -19.48
C PRO A 397 -24.03 -2.69 -20.97
N PHE A 398 -22.83 -2.47 -21.52
CA PHE A 398 -22.60 -2.38 -22.94
C PHE A 398 -21.69 -3.52 -23.43
N ALA A 399 -21.90 -3.98 -24.65
CA ALA A 399 -21.09 -5.04 -25.21
C ALA A 399 -19.95 -4.46 -26.02
N LEU A 400 -18.76 -5.07 -25.89
CA LEU A 400 -17.62 -4.91 -26.78
C LEU A 400 -17.54 -6.13 -27.68
N THR A 401 -17.61 -5.93 -28.98
CA THR A 401 -17.42 -6.99 -29.97
C THR A 401 -16.28 -6.62 -30.91
N TRP A 402 -15.45 -7.58 -31.25
CA TRP A 402 -14.37 -7.45 -32.20
C TRP A 402 -14.48 -8.50 -33.31
N ALA A 403 -14.21 -8.06 -34.53
CA ALA A 403 -14.34 -8.89 -35.72
C ALA A 403 -13.05 -9.70 -36.00
N ASP A 404 -12.00 -9.54 -35.20
CA ASP A 404 -10.68 -10.11 -35.52
C ASP A 404 -10.44 -11.43 -34.79
N SER A 405 -10.10 -12.47 -35.57
CA SER A 405 -9.70 -13.80 -35.08
C SER A 405 -8.20 -13.90 -34.74
N SER A 406 -7.46 -12.78 -34.70
CA SER A 406 -6.03 -12.79 -34.42
C SER A 406 -5.75 -13.40 -33.05
N LYS A 407 -4.75 -14.29 -33.02
CA LYS A 407 -4.28 -14.94 -31.78
C LYS A 407 -3.28 -14.03 -31.06
N GLY A 408 -3.75 -12.96 -30.43
CA GLY A 408 -2.87 -12.04 -29.72
C GLY A 408 -3.48 -11.55 -28.42
N LEU A 409 -2.65 -10.95 -27.55
CA LEU A 409 -3.12 -10.25 -26.36
C LEU A 409 -3.85 -8.98 -26.81
N ARG A 410 -5.13 -8.85 -26.43
CA ARG A 410 -5.91 -7.65 -26.68
C ARG A 410 -5.87 -6.76 -25.46
N THR A 411 -5.48 -5.52 -25.65
CA THR A 411 -5.58 -4.53 -24.58
C THR A 411 -6.58 -3.46 -24.96
N VAL A 412 -7.60 -3.32 -24.16
CA VAL A 412 -8.67 -2.31 -24.30
C VAL A 412 -8.35 -1.13 -23.41
N ARG A 413 -8.41 0.08 -23.99
CA ARG A 413 -8.38 1.35 -23.27
C ARG A 413 -9.78 1.94 -23.24
N VAL A 414 -10.26 2.30 -22.05
CA VAL A 414 -11.57 2.91 -21.83
C VAL A 414 -11.38 4.26 -21.15
N SER A 415 -11.71 5.34 -21.85
CA SER A 415 -11.78 6.67 -21.24
C SER A 415 -13.18 6.87 -20.68
N LEU A 416 -13.30 7.34 -19.44
CA LEU A 416 -14.59 7.66 -18.84
C LEU A 416 -14.46 8.83 -17.85
N LYS A 417 -15.60 9.52 -17.64
CA LYS A 417 -15.72 10.53 -16.59
C LYS A 417 -16.82 10.11 -15.62
N ALA A 418 -16.53 10.12 -14.32
CA ALA A 418 -17.45 9.69 -13.28
C ALA A 418 -17.65 10.76 -12.21
N SER A 419 -18.87 10.86 -11.68
CA SER A 419 -19.18 11.77 -10.57
C SER A 419 -18.77 11.24 -9.21
N ALA A 420 -18.49 9.92 -9.09
CA ALA A 420 -17.95 9.26 -7.92
C ALA A 420 -17.15 8.02 -8.32
N SER A 421 -16.39 7.45 -7.36
CA SER A 421 -15.61 6.23 -7.57
C SER A 421 -16.51 5.00 -7.72
N GLY A 422 -16.02 4.00 -8.47
CA GLY A 422 -16.74 2.74 -8.68
C GLY A 422 -15.85 1.66 -9.28
N ILE A 423 -16.47 0.58 -9.74
CA ILE A 423 -15.80 -0.55 -10.37
C ILE A 423 -16.39 -0.76 -11.76
N LEU A 424 -15.52 -0.82 -12.77
CA LEU A 424 -15.86 -1.27 -14.11
C LEU A 424 -15.50 -2.74 -14.20
N LYS A 425 -16.47 -3.57 -14.57
CA LYS A 425 -16.26 -5.00 -14.83
C LYS A 425 -16.36 -5.31 -16.30
N ILE A 426 -15.48 -6.17 -16.75
CA ILE A 426 -15.54 -6.77 -18.08
C ILE A 426 -15.73 -8.29 -17.91
N GLN A 427 -16.81 -8.80 -18.46
CA GLN A 427 -17.11 -10.23 -18.48
C GLN A 427 -17.03 -10.74 -19.92
N GLY A 428 -16.16 -11.70 -20.13
CA GLY A 428 -16.02 -12.40 -21.41
C GLY A 428 -16.25 -13.91 -21.26
N VAL A 429 -16.18 -14.62 -22.36
CA VAL A 429 -16.24 -16.09 -22.39
C VAL A 429 -14.94 -16.61 -23.00
N LYS A 430 -14.27 -17.51 -22.29
CA LYS A 430 -13.08 -18.24 -22.75
C LYS A 430 -13.37 -19.74 -22.64
N ASP A 431 -13.27 -20.47 -23.75
CA ASP A 431 -13.53 -21.93 -23.80
C ASP A 431 -14.87 -22.32 -23.14
N GLY A 432 -15.92 -21.53 -23.37
CA GLY A 432 -17.23 -21.74 -22.79
C GLY A 432 -17.32 -21.43 -21.30
N ARG A 433 -16.28 -20.89 -20.68
CA ARG A 433 -16.26 -20.48 -19.26
C ARG A 433 -16.26 -18.96 -19.13
N PRO A 434 -17.02 -18.37 -18.21
CA PRO A 434 -16.97 -16.95 -17.99
C PRO A 434 -15.61 -16.57 -17.38
N VAL A 435 -15.03 -15.49 -17.89
CA VAL A 435 -13.86 -14.82 -17.32
C VAL A 435 -14.24 -13.39 -16.98
N GLU A 436 -13.80 -12.93 -15.84
CA GLU A 436 -14.14 -11.60 -15.33
C GLU A 436 -12.85 -10.82 -15.01
N PHE A 437 -12.84 -9.57 -15.44
CA PHE A 437 -11.81 -8.59 -15.11
C PHE A 437 -12.51 -7.37 -14.49
N ALA A 438 -11.95 -6.84 -13.42
CA ALA A 438 -12.50 -5.69 -12.73
C ALA A 438 -11.44 -4.61 -12.55
N GLU A 439 -11.82 -3.36 -12.85
CA GLU A 439 -10.96 -2.21 -12.70
C GLU A 439 -11.69 -1.08 -11.94
N ARG A 440 -10.96 -0.40 -11.07
CA ARG A 440 -11.52 0.73 -10.33
C ARG A 440 -11.35 2.02 -11.11
N TYR A 441 -12.37 2.86 -11.03
CA TYR A 441 -12.29 4.25 -11.46
C TYR A 441 -12.54 5.19 -10.28
N ALA A 442 -11.93 6.37 -10.35
CA ALA A 442 -12.09 7.44 -9.37
C ALA A 442 -13.14 8.46 -9.83
N GLN A 443 -13.52 9.37 -8.95
CA GLN A 443 -14.25 10.57 -9.35
C GLN A 443 -13.41 11.41 -10.33
N GLY A 444 -14.02 11.90 -11.39
CA GLY A 444 -13.37 12.69 -12.44
C GLY A 444 -13.05 11.89 -13.69
N ASP A 445 -12.06 12.34 -14.45
CA ASP A 445 -11.62 11.72 -15.69
C ASP A 445 -10.75 10.50 -15.41
N ASN A 446 -10.97 9.41 -16.14
CA ASN A 446 -10.27 8.14 -15.97
C ASN A 446 -9.84 7.56 -17.29
N GLU A 447 -8.67 6.90 -17.28
CA GLU A 447 -8.16 6.04 -18.34
C GLU A 447 -7.98 4.65 -17.77
N LEU A 448 -8.78 3.70 -18.19
CA LEU A 448 -8.76 2.30 -17.74
C LEU A 448 -8.14 1.43 -18.83
N PHE A 449 -7.30 0.49 -18.43
CA PHE A 449 -6.65 -0.43 -19.35
C PHE A 449 -6.90 -1.85 -18.88
N LEU A 450 -7.35 -2.72 -19.81
CA LEU A 450 -7.69 -4.09 -19.50
C LEU A 450 -7.09 -5.00 -20.57
N SER A 451 -6.31 -5.98 -20.14
CA SER A 451 -5.73 -6.97 -21.05
C SER A 451 -6.62 -8.22 -21.10
N LEU A 452 -7.04 -8.58 -22.30
CA LEU A 452 -7.87 -9.74 -22.59
C LEU A 452 -7.05 -10.75 -23.40
N THR A 453 -7.09 -12.01 -23.02
CA THR A 453 -6.42 -13.07 -23.78
C THR A 453 -7.07 -13.27 -25.15
N SER A 454 -6.33 -13.83 -26.10
CA SER A 454 -6.78 -14.09 -27.48
C SER A 454 -8.04 -14.96 -27.61
N GLU A 455 -8.37 -15.68 -26.55
CA GLU A 455 -9.44 -16.69 -26.56
C GLU A 455 -10.81 -16.10 -26.16
N VAL A 456 -10.87 -14.81 -25.83
CA VAL A 456 -12.11 -14.12 -25.51
C VAL A 456 -12.71 -13.53 -26.78
N GLU A 457 -13.89 -14.01 -27.19
CA GLU A 457 -14.55 -13.65 -28.46
C GLU A 457 -15.34 -12.34 -28.40
N GLY A 458 -15.62 -11.85 -27.24
CA GLY A 458 -16.32 -10.59 -26.96
C GLY A 458 -16.45 -10.38 -25.48
N ALA A 459 -16.80 -9.18 -25.05
CA ALA A 459 -16.94 -8.88 -23.65
C ALA A 459 -18.13 -7.99 -23.37
N GLN A 460 -18.77 -8.21 -22.23
CA GLN A 460 -19.77 -7.34 -21.66
C GLN A 460 -19.13 -6.46 -20.59
N VAL A 461 -19.31 -5.15 -20.71
CA VAL A 461 -18.81 -4.17 -19.76
C VAL A 461 -19.95 -3.71 -18.89
N SER A 462 -19.77 -3.74 -17.59
CA SER A 462 -20.77 -3.29 -16.61
C SER A 462 -20.11 -2.44 -15.52
N PHE A 463 -20.93 -1.65 -14.84
CA PHE A 463 -20.49 -0.84 -13.70
C PHE A 463 -21.12 -1.42 -12.44
N GLU A 464 -20.28 -1.83 -11.46
CA GLU A 464 -20.75 -2.41 -10.19
C GLU A 464 -20.69 -1.41 -9.04
N ASN A 465 -21.58 -1.67 -8.06
CA ASN A 465 -21.67 -0.91 -6.81
C ASN A 465 -21.87 0.59 -7.02
N MET A 466 -22.61 0.95 -8.06
CA MET A 466 -22.95 2.33 -8.28
C MET A 466 -24.17 2.72 -7.42
N ASP A 467 -23.98 3.72 -6.58
CA ASP A 467 -25.09 4.51 -6.06
C ASP A 467 -25.91 5.02 -7.27
N PRO A 468 -27.25 4.92 -7.25
CA PRO A 468 -28.08 5.39 -8.35
C PRO A 468 -27.89 6.87 -8.75
N SER A 469 -27.31 7.68 -7.86
CA SER A 469 -26.95 9.07 -8.11
C SER A 469 -25.65 9.26 -8.89
N VAL A 470 -24.79 8.22 -8.98
CA VAL A 470 -23.50 8.32 -9.68
C VAL A 470 -23.73 8.39 -11.18
N GLN A 471 -23.16 9.42 -11.80
CA GLN A 471 -23.16 9.59 -13.25
C GLN A 471 -21.80 9.19 -13.80
N VAL A 472 -21.82 8.34 -14.84
CA VAL A 472 -20.61 7.95 -15.60
C VAL A 472 -20.88 8.32 -17.06
N SER A 473 -20.01 9.06 -17.69
CA SER A 473 -20.00 9.28 -19.13
C SER A 473 -18.84 8.54 -19.76
N LEU A 474 -19.15 7.66 -20.70
CA LEU A 474 -18.15 6.94 -21.47
C LEU A 474 -17.57 7.88 -22.54
N GLY A 475 -16.25 7.94 -22.57
CA GLY A 475 -15.52 8.65 -23.62
C GLY A 475 -15.08 7.67 -24.73
N LYS A 476 -13.82 7.74 -25.11
CA LYS A 476 -13.26 6.92 -26.17
C LYS A 476 -12.96 5.51 -25.68
N VAL A 477 -13.39 4.50 -26.43
CA VAL A 477 -12.98 3.10 -26.25
C VAL A 477 -12.08 2.72 -27.42
N SER A 478 -10.91 2.18 -27.14
CA SER A 478 -9.99 1.73 -28.17
C SER A 478 -9.30 0.40 -27.78
N MET A 479 -8.86 -0.34 -28.75
CA MET A 479 -8.22 -1.64 -28.58
C MET A 479 -6.98 -1.76 -29.46
N VAL A 480 -5.94 -2.35 -28.92
CA VAL A 480 -4.78 -2.83 -29.66
C VAL A 480 -4.68 -4.34 -29.53
N VAL A 481 -4.13 -4.97 -30.55
CA VAL A 481 -3.83 -6.41 -30.56
C VAL A 481 -2.32 -6.55 -30.68
N GLN A 482 -1.73 -7.26 -29.74
CA GLN A 482 -0.31 -7.59 -29.77
C GLN A 482 -0.18 -9.04 -30.24
N ASP A 483 0.44 -9.24 -31.38
CA ASP A 483 0.65 -10.59 -31.93
C ASP A 483 1.42 -11.47 -30.94
N ALA A 484 0.97 -12.70 -30.77
CA ALA A 484 1.72 -13.69 -30.02
C ALA A 484 3.04 -13.96 -30.78
N LYS A 485 4.16 -13.60 -30.15
CA LYS A 485 5.49 -13.95 -30.64
C LYS A 485 5.79 -15.41 -30.43
#